data_d568cc8caaddbf03478df761cb8babd3
#
_entry.id   d568cc8caaddbf03478df761cb8babd3
#
_cell.length_a   1.000
_cell.length_b   1.000
_cell.length_c   1.000
_cell.angle_alpha   90.00
_cell.angle_beta   90.00
_cell.angle_gamma   90.00
#
_symmetry.space_group_name_H-M   'P 1'
#
loop_
_entity.id
_entity.type
_entity.pdbx_description
1 polymer ?
#
loop_
_entity_poly.entity_id
_entity_poly.type
_entity_poly.pdbx_seq_one_letter_code
_entity_poly.pdbx_strand_id
1 'polypeptide(L)'
;MTAAFWDPAALRARLAQIELPVLLDSAYFASFLKQDKLNLFPAAAYTERPATACARLCEGKAVVLVAGSPYAMVVPSFFAEHFECLDDYASGAVFAGLIRILKYLAFLLAVFGPGLYVMAVAFAPEIIPIRLLTKLAQGEVSTPLPPMLEMLCVTLLLEIVREAGLR
;
A
#
# COMPACT_ATOMS: atom_id res chain seq x y z
N MET A 1 12.14 6.12 14.85
CA MET A 1 12.90 5.14 14.02
C MET A 1 14.34 5.17 14.46
N THR A 2 14.85 4.09 14.97
CA THR A 2 16.19 4.04 15.57
C THR A 2 17.26 4.05 14.48
N ALA A 3 18.30 4.86 14.66
CA ALA A 3 19.45 5.01 13.76
C ALA A 3 20.11 3.66 13.35
N ALA A 4 19.88 2.62 14.11
CA ALA A 4 20.39 1.26 13.87
C ALA A 4 19.88 0.60 12.56
N PHE A 5 18.82 1.12 11.96
CA PHE A 5 18.28 0.56 10.71
C PHE A 5 19.02 1.07 9.46
N TRP A 6 19.76 2.17 9.59
CA TRP A 6 20.50 2.80 8.50
C TRP A 6 21.97 2.40 8.43
N ASP A 7 22.46 1.67 9.46
CA ASP A 7 23.85 1.24 9.46
C ASP A 7 24.01 -0.01 8.57
N PRO A 8 24.74 0.09 7.46
CA PRO A 8 25.03 -1.05 6.59
C PRO A 8 25.73 -2.20 7.32
N ALA A 9 26.50 -1.91 8.36
CA ALA A 9 27.19 -2.91 9.17
C ALA A 9 26.20 -3.71 10.03
N ALA A 10 25.22 -3.03 10.65
CA ALA A 10 24.15 -3.67 11.40
C ALA A 10 23.26 -4.55 10.50
N LEU A 11 22.94 -4.09 9.28
CA LEU A 11 22.19 -4.87 8.31
C LEU A 11 22.96 -6.13 7.89
N ARG A 12 24.24 -5.99 7.58
CA ARG A 12 25.11 -7.13 7.24
C ARG A 12 25.22 -8.14 8.38
N ALA A 13 25.37 -7.67 9.62
CA ALA A 13 25.43 -8.54 10.78
C ALA A 13 24.12 -9.34 10.97
N ARG A 14 22.97 -8.73 10.73
CA ARG A 14 21.67 -9.43 10.77
C ARG A 14 21.50 -10.44 9.64
N LEU A 15 21.89 -10.06 8.43
CA LEU A 15 21.83 -10.97 7.28
C LEU A 15 22.78 -12.16 7.45
N ALA A 16 23.95 -11.96 8.07
CA ALA A 16 24.91 -13.03 8.34
C ALA A 16 24.42 -14.05 9.41
N GLN A 17 23.48 -13.67 10.25
CA GLN A 17 22.88 -14.56 11.25
C GLN A 17 21.77 -15.46 10.69
N ILE A 18 21.39 -15.25 9.43
CA ILE A 18 20.31 -16.00 8.80
C ILE A 18 20.89 -17.27 8.20
N GLU A 19 20.68 -18.40 8.88
CA GLU A 19 21.00 -19.73 8.37
C GLU A 19 19.76 -20.33 7.70
N LEU A 20 19.63 -20.12 6.40
CA LEU A 20 18.57 -20.72 5.61
C LEU A 20 19.16 -21.82 4.70
N PRO A 21 18.62 -23.06 4.73
CA PRO A 21 19.15 -24.15 3.93
C PRO A 21 18.95 -23.94 2.42
N VAL A 22 17.91 -23.18 2.04
CA VAL A 22 17.63 -22.82 0.63
C VAL A 22 17.02 -21.42 0.59
N LEU A 23 17.58 -20.57 -0.22
CA LEU A 23 17.15 -19.19 -0.44
C LEU A 23 16.48 -19.11 -1.81
N LEU A 24 15.14 -19.13 -1.82
CA LEU A 24 14.36 -19.11 -3.06
C LEU A 24 13.98 -17.69 -3.48
N ASP A 25 13.80 -16.78 -2.54
CA ASP A 25 13.37 -15.40 -2.84
C ASP A 25 13.85 -14.41 -1.79
N SER A 26 14.01 -13.14 -2.21
CA SER A 26 14.34 -12.01 -1.35
C SER A 26 13.27 -11.72 -0.28
N ALA A 27 12.02 -12.12 -0.52
CA ALA A 27 10.91 -11.96 0.41
C ALA A 27 11.11 -12.69 1.76
N TYR A 28 11.86 -13.79 1.77
CA TYR A 28 12.16 -14.50 3.02
C TYR A 28 12.93 -13.66 4.04
N PHE A 29 13.78 -12.74 3.56
CA PHE A 29 14.54 -11.86 4.44
C PHE A 29 13.68 -10.82 5.17
N ALA A 30 12.55 -10.42 4.61
CA ALA A 30 11.69 -9.40 5.23
C ALA A 30 11.24 -9.79 6.63
N SER A 31 10.98 -11.09 6.86
CA SER A 31 10.56 -11.60 8.16
C SER A 31 11.65 -11.47 9.22
N PHE A 32 12.92 -11.61 8.84
CA PHE A 32 14.07 -11.48 9.75
C PHE A 32 14.48 -10.03 9.98
N LEU A 33 14.12 -9.13 9.05
CA LEU A 33 14.43 -7.70 9.16
C LEU A 33 13.39 -6.93 9.98
N LYS A 34 12.20 -7.51 10.24
CA LYS A 34 11.20 -6.90 11.12
C LYS A 34 11.74 -6.79 12.54
N GLN A 35 11.87 -5.56 13.03
CA GLN A 35 12.28 -5.31 14.43
C GLN A 35 11.16 -5.59 15.43
N ASP A 36 9.91 -5.28 15.05
CA ASP A 36 8.74 -5.47 15.90
C ASP A 36 7.74 -6.38 15.19
N LYS A 37 7.30 -7.42 15.90
CA LYS A 37 6.26 -8.35 15.42
C LYS A 37 4.90 -7.66 15.18
N LEU A 38 4.70 -6.49 15.76
CA LEU A 38 3.48 -5.67 15.67
C LEU A 38 3.54 -4.58 14.58
N ASN A 39 4.63 -4.46 13.82
CA ASN A 39 4.69 -3.49 12.74
C ASN A 39 3.73 -3.89 11.61
N LEU A 40 2.66 -3.12 11.47
CA LEU A 40 1.62 -3.32 10.45
C LEU A 40 2.17 -3.05 9.04
N PHE A 41 3.16 -2.17 8.93
CA PHE A 41 3.76 -1.78 7.66
C PHE A 41 5.05 -2.55 7.40
N PRO A 42 5.25 -3.04 6.17
CA PRO A 42 6.49 -3.70 5.80
C PRO A 42 7.67 -2.72 5.87
N ALA A 43 8.76 -3.14 6.49
CA ALA A 43 9.99 -2.36 6.57
C ALA A 43 10.84 -2.47 5.29
N ALA A 44 10.46 -3.33 4.37
CA ALA A 44 11.13 -3.59 3.11
C ALA A 44 10.17 -3.39 1.94
N ALA A 45 10.63 -2.78 0.87
CA ALA A 45 9.95 -2.71 -0.42
C ALA A 45 10.66 -3.61 -1.43
N TYR A 46 9.95 -4.06 -2.44
CA TYR A 46 10.48 -4.89 -3.51
C TYR A 46 10.32 -4.19 -4.84
N THR A 47 11.31 -4.32 -5.70
CA THR A 47 11.25 -3.77 -7.05
C THR A 47 11.96 -4.69 -8.04
N GLU A 48 11.38 -4.85 -9.22
CA GLU A 48 12.00 -5.52 -10.36
C GLU A 48 12.77 -4.54 -11.25
N ARG A 49 12.53 -3.22 -11.05
CA ARG A 49 13.09 -2.17 -11.91
C ARG A 49 14.47 -1.75 -11.40
N PRO A 50 15.55 -1.98 -12.18
CA PRO A 50 16.91 -1.57 -11.80
C PRO A 50 17.02 -0.07 -11.53
N ALA A 51 16.31 0.74 -12.34
CA ALA A 51 16.30 2.19 -12.17
C ALA A 51 15.77 2.62 -10.80
N THR A 52 14.71 1.95 -10.31
CA THR A 52 14.15 2.21 -8.97
C THR A 52 15.14 1.81 -7.89
N ALA A 53 15.79 0.65 -8.01
CA ALA A 53 16.81 0.21 -7.06
C ALA A 53 18.00 1.17 -7.00
N CYS A 54 18.48 1.66 -8.15
CA CYS A 54 19.55 2.66 -8.21
C CYS A 54 19.15 3.99 -7.58
N ALA A 55 17.93 4.48 -7.85
CA ALA A 55 17.44 5.71 -7.25
C ALA A 55 17.38 5.62 -5.72
N ARG A 56 16.89 4.48 -5.19
CA ARG A 56 16.84 4.25 -3.75
C ARG A 56 18.23 4.13 -3.12
N LEU A 57 19.21 3.59 -3.84
CA LEU A 57 20.62 3.62 -3.43
C LEU A 57 21.15 5.06 -3.36
N CYS A 58 20.83 5.91 -4.34
CA CYS A 58 21.21 7.32 -4.31
C CYS A 58 20.58 8.09 -3.15
N GLU A 59 19.41 7.67 -2.68
CA GLU A 59 18.75 8.20 -1.46
C GLU A 59 19.43 7.71 -0.16
N GLY A 60 20.47 6.88 -0.26
CA GLY A 60 21.19 6.34 0.89
C GLY A 60 20.55 5.12 1.52
N LYS A 61 19.62 4.43 0.84
CA LYS A 61 19.02 3.18 1.29
C LYS A 61 19.88 1.98 0.95
N ALA A 62 19.69 0.88 1.66
CA ALA A 62 20.32 -0.39 1.34
C ALA A 62 19.46 -1.18 0.35
N VAL A 63 20.10 -1.75 -0.65
CA VAL A 63 19.48 -2.66 -1.61
C VAL A 63 20.12 -4.04 -1.46
N VAL A 64 19.28 -5.05 -1.24
CA VAL A 64 19.69 -6.45 -1.12
C VAL A 64 19.26 -7.20 -2.37
N LEU A 65 20.23 -7.78 -3.05
CA LEU A 65 20.03 -8.62 -4.23
C LEU A 65 20.30 -10.08 -3.85
N VAL A 66 19.41 -10.96 -4.25
CA VAL A 66 19.54 -12.39 -4.04
C VAL A 66 19.72 -13.07 -5.38
N ALA A 67 20.75 -13.89 -5.51
CA ALA A 67 20.98 -14.65 -6.73
C ALA A 67 19.80 -15.60 -7.00
N GLY A 68 19.22 -15.51 -8.19
CA GLY A 68 18.05 -16.29 -8.58
C GLY A 68 16.69 -15.63 -8.32
N SER A 69 16.63 -14.54 -7.55
CA SER A 69 15.39 -13.74 -7.39
C SER A 69 15.36 -12.57 -8.38
N PRO A 70 14.25 -12.33 -9.08
CA PRO A 70 14.10 -11.17 -9.95
C PRO A 70 13.90 -9.87 -9.16
N TYR A 71 13.62 -9.96 -7.86
CA TYR A 71 13.29 -8.82 -7.01
C TYR A 71 14.50 -8.31 -6.25
N ALA A 72 14.72 -7.01 -6.31
CA ALA A 72 15.60 -6.29 -5.40
C ALA A 72 14.81 -5.82 -4.17
N MET A 73 15.30 -6.14 -2.99
CA MET A 73 14.73 -5.68 -1.72
C MET A 73 15.39 -4.37 -1.29
N VAL A 74 14.59 -3.36 -1.04
CA VAL A 74 15.02 -2.02 -0.59
C VAL A 74 14.67 -1.85 0.88
N VAL A 75 15.64 -1.46 1.70
CA VAL A 75 15.48 -1.29 3.15
C VAL A 75 16.17 0.01 3.60
N PRO A 76 15.56 0.82 4.46
CA PRO A 76 14.20 0.76 4.95
C PRO A 76 13.18 1.28 3.94
N SER A 77 11.94 0.80 4.03
CA SER A 77 10.82 1.31 3.27
C SER A 77 9.82 2.02 4.18
N PHE A 78 9.29 3.14 3.70
CA PHE A 78 8.29 3.93 4.40
C PHE A 78 6.95 3.84 3.66
N PHE A 79 5.86 3.89 4.40
CA PHE A 79 4.51 3.87 3.82
C PHE A 79 4.31 4.96 2.75
N ALA A 80 4.84 6.17 2.99
CA ALA A 80 4.74 7.28 2.05
C ALA A 80 5.37 6.98 0.68
N GLU A 81 6.36 6.10 0.62
CA GLU A 81 7.07 5.75 -0.62
C GLU A 81 6.23 4.91 -1.59
N HIS A 82 5.17 4.28 -1.10
CA HIS A 82 4.23 3.54 -1.96
C HIS A 82 3.44 4.47 -2.90
N PHE A 83 3.37 5.76 -2.56
CA PHE A 83 2.75 6.78 -3.40
C PHE A 83 3.73 7.46 -4.36
N GLU A 84 5.02 7.15 -4.24
CA GLU A 84 6.08 7.70 -5.09
C GLU A 84 6.40 6.74 -6.23
N CYS A 85 6.30 7.24 -7.47
CA CYS A 85 6.78 6.54 -8.63
C CYS A 85 7.90 7.36 -9.28
N LEU A 86 8.97 6.69 -9.74
CA LEU A 86 10.05 7.36 -10.46
C LEU A 86 9.58 8.01 -11.76
N ASP A 87 8.58 7.40 -12.39
CA ASP A 87 8.02 7.91 -13.64
C ASP A 87 7.31 9.25 -13.46
N ASP A 88 6.82 9.55 -12.24
CA ASP A 88 6.19 10.83 -11.91
C ASP A 88 7.19 11.99 -12.06
N TYR A 89 8.49 11.75 -11.79
CA TYR A 89 9.53 12.77 -11.89
C TYR A 89 9.94 13.06 -13.35
N ALA A 90 9.69 12.14 -14.26
CA ALA A 90 9.96 12.36 -15.69
C ALA A 90 9.09 13.46 -16.30
N SER A 91 7.92 13.73 -15.69
CA SER A 91 6.94 14.73 -16.15
C SER A 91 7.20 16.14 -15.60
N GLY A 92 8.27 16.35 -14.82
CA GLY A 92 8.60 17.63 -14.19
C GLY A 92 8.09 17.74 -12.74
N ALA A 93 8.82 18.53 -11.94
CA ALA A 93 8.64 18.57 -10.47
C ALA A 93 7.24 18.99 -10.01
N VAL A 94 6.59 19.91 -10.74
CA VAL A 94 5.24 20.39 -10.40
C VAL A 94 4.20 19.31 -10.62
N PHE A 95 4.28 18.60 -11.76
CA PHE A 95 3.38 17.48 -12.07
C PHE A 95 3.58 16.32 -11.12
N ALA A 96 4.81 15.99 -10.76
CA ALA A 96 5.12 14.96 -9.76
C ALA A 96 4.44 15.25 -8.42
N GLY A 97 4.49 16.51 -7.96
CA GLY A 97 3.82 16.95 -6.74
C GLY A 97 2.30 16.81 -6.82
N LEU A 98 1.70 17.24 -7.93
CA LEU A 98 0.25 17.14 -8.15
C LEU A 98 -0.23 15.68 -8.16
N ILE A 99 0.47 14.82 -8.88
CA ILE A 99 0.17 13.38 -8.97
C ILE A 99 0.27 12.74 -7.58
N ARG A 100 1.28 13.10 -6.79
CA ARG A 100 1.43 12.61 -5.42
C ARG A 100 0.25 13.01 -4.54
N ILE A 101 -0.16 14.28 -4.57
CA ILE A 101 -1.34 14.76 -3.83
C ILE A 101 -2.59 14.01 -4.27
N LEU A 102 -2.77 13.80 -5.57
CA LEU A 102 -3.90 13.05 -6.12
C LEU A 102 -3.92 11.60 -5.63
N LYS A 103 -2.77 10.93 -5.56
CA LYS A 103 -2.63 9.57 -5.03
C LYS A 103 -3.01 9.51 -3.54
N TYR A 104 -2.58 10.47 -2.73
CA TYR A 104 -2.98 10.57 -1.32
C TYR A 104 -4.48 10.80 -1.16
N LEU A 105 -5.05 11.68 -1.97
CA LEU A 105 -6.48 11.95 -1.96
C LEU A 105 -7.29 10.72 -2.36
N ALA A 106 -6.87 10.03 -3.41
CA ALA A 106 -7.49 8.77 -3.85
C ALA A 106 -7.43 7.69 -2.77
N PHE A 107 -6.29 7.57 -2.06
CA PHE A 107 -6.16 6.66 -0.94
C PHE A 107 -7.12 7.02 0.21
N LEU A 108 -7.21 8.31 0.59
CA LEU A 108 -8.14 8.79 1.60
C LEU A 108 -9.59 8.47 1.20
N LEU A 109 -9.97 8.76 -0.05
CA LEU A 109 -11.30 8.44 -0.56
C LEU A 109 -11.58 6.94 -0.57
N ALA A 110 -10.59 6.11 -0.91
CA ALA A 110 -10.75 4.67 -0.92
C ALA A 110 -10.97 4.10 0.50
N VAL A 111 -10.27 4.66 1.50
CA VAL A 111 -10.39 4.20 2.90
C VAL A 111 -11.66 4.72 3.56
N PHE A 112 -11.94 6.01 3.41
CA PHE A 112 -13.08 6.65 4.10
C PHE A 112 -14.36 6.65 3.29
N GLY A 113 -14.29 6.50 1.96
CA GLY A 113 -15.44 6.57 1.05
C GLY A 113 -16.60 5.65 1.43
N PRO A 114 -16.37 4.36 1.67
CA PRO A 114 -17.41 3.44 2.12
C PRO A 114 -18.09 3.87 3.41
N GLY A 115 -17.31 4.32 4.40
CA GLY A 115 -17.83 4.82 5.67
C GLY A 115 -18.63 6.11 5.52
N LEU A 116 -18.15 7.04 4.69
CA LEU A 116 -18.86 8.29 4.37
C LEU A 116 -20.17 8.03 3.66
N TYR A 117 -20.22 7.06 2.74
CA TYR A 117 -21.45 6.66 2.07
C TYR A 117 -22.49 6.15 3.09
N VAL A 118 -22.11 5.22 3.94
CA VAL A 118 -23.03 4.67 4.98
C VAL A 118 -23.47 5.77 5.94
N MET A 119 -22.54 6.66 6.34
CA MET A 119 -22.87 7.80 7.21
C MET A 119 -23.89 8.72 6.53
N ALA A 120 -23.68 9.08 5.27
CA ALA A 120 -24.57 9.99 4.56
C ALA A 120 -25.96 9.38 4.36
N VAL A 121 -26.06 8.10 4.00
CA VAL A 121 -27.35 7.44 3.71
C VAL A 121 -28.10 7.14 5.00
N ALA A 122 -27.43 6.60 6.04
CA ALA A 122 -28.09 6.13 7.24
C ALA A 122 -28.33 7.21 8.32
N PHE A 123 -27.41 8.20 8.43
CA PHE A 123 -27.43 9.15 9.54
C PHE A 123 -27.65 10.61 9.11
N ALA A 124 -27.30 10.98 7.88
CA ALA A 124 -27.37 12.37 7.43
C ALA A 124 -27.90 12.49 5.99
N PRO A 125 -29.13 12.00 5.70
CA PRO A 125 -29.69 12.05 4.35
C PRO A 125 -29.88 13.50 3.84
N GLU A 126 -29.89 14.47 4.72
CA GLU A 126 -30.02 15.89 4.39
C GLU A 126 -28.82 16.46 3.59
N ILE A 127 -27.63 15.82 3.69
CA ILE A 127 -26.42 16.23 2.96
C ILE A 127 -26.52 15.82 1.49
N ILE A 128 -27.34 14.82 1.17
CA ILE A 128 -27.48 14.25 -0.17
C ILE A 128 -28.48 15.08 -0.99
N PRO A 129 -28.13 15.53 -2.20
CA PRO A 129 -29.10 16.20 -3.08
C PRO A 129 -30.36 15.36 -3.28
N ILE A 130 -31.53 15.97 -3.18
CA ILE A 130 -32.81 15.27 -3.20
C ILE A 130 -32.99 14.33 -4.40
N ARG A 131 -32.44 14.71 -5.56
CA ARG A 131 -32.50 13.88 -6.78
C ARG A 131 -31.68 12.59 -6.65
N LEU A 132 -30.59 12.63 -5.91
CA LEU A 132 -29.74 11.47 -5.66
C LEU A 132 -30.38 10.61 -4.58
N LEU A 133 -30.91 11.23 -3.53
CA LEU A 133 -31.59 10.55 -2.44
C LEU A 133 -32.79 9.73 -2.94
N THR A 134 -33.61 10.29 -3.85
CA THR A 134 -34.75 9.55 -4.41
C THR A 134 -34.33 8.32 -5.24
N LYS A 135 -33.21 8.43 -5.99
CA LYS A 135 -32.66 7.28 -6.72
C LYS A 135 -32.09 6.21 -5.80
N LEU A 136 -31.39 6.62 -4.74
CA LEU A 136 -30.87 5.70 -3.73
C LEU A 136 -32.01 5.00 -3.00
N ALA A 137 -33.04 5.74 -2.56
CA ALA A 137 -34.22 5.16 -1.92
C ALA A 137 -34.97 4.15 -2.82
N GLN A 138 -35.05 4.41 -4.12
CA GLN A 138 -35.59 3.45 -5.09
C GLN A 138 -34.75 2.18 -5.21
N GLY A 139 -33.42 2.32 -5.15
CA GLY A 139 -32.49 1.19 -5.12
C GLY A 139 -32.61 0.36 -3.86
N GLU A 140 -32.70 1.00 -2.69
CA GLU A 140 -32.83 0.31 -1.39
C GLU A 140 -34.11 -0.52 -1.26
N VAL A 141 -35.20 -0.09 -1.85
CA VAL A 141 -36.46 -0.88 -1.87
C VAL A 141 -36.28 -2.23 -2.57
N SER A 142 -35.34 -2.32 -3.49
CA SER A 142 -35.05 -3.56 -4.22
C SER A 142 -34.00 -4.46 -3.54
N THR A 143 -33.27 -3.96 -2.55
CA THR A 143 -32.24 -4.71 -1.83
C THR A 143 -32.77 -5.17 -0.45
N PRO A 144 -32.62 -6.46 -0.09
CA PRO A 144 -33.12 -6.98 1.18
C PRO A 144 -32.18 -6.69 2.37
N LEU A 145 -31.04 -5.99 2.14
CA LEU A 145 -30.00 -5.76 3.12
C LEU A 145 -29.95 -4.28 3.54
N PRO A 146 -29.71 -3.99 4.84
CA PRO A 146 -29.46 -2.62 5.26
C PRO A 146 -28.16 -2.07 4.64
N PRO A 147 -28.06 -0.73 4.40
CA PRO A 147 -26.95 -0.10 3.66
C PRO A 147 -25.56 -0.45 4.19
N MET A 148 -25.45 -0.64 5.51
CA MET A 148 -24.20 -1.04 6.15
C MET A 148 -23.73 -2.44 5.71
N LEU A 149 -24.64 -3.42 5.68
CA LEU A 149 -24.32 -4.79 5.28
C LEU A 149 -24.09 -4.87 3.77
N GLU A 150 -24.85 -4.14 2.99
CA GLU A 150 -24.65 -4.04 1.54
C GLU A 150 -23.25 -3.54 1.20
N MET A 151 -22.83 -2.44 1.82
CA MET A 151 -21.51 -1.85 1.59
C MET A 151 -20.40 -2.79 2.06
N LEU A 152 -20.59 -3.48 3.18
CA LEU A 152 -19.63 -4.47 3.68
C LEU A 152 -19.48 -5.63 2.71
N CYS A 153 -20.60 -6.16 2.20
CA CYS A 153 -20.59 -7.25 1.21
C CYS A 153 -19.88 -6.83 -0.08
N VAL A 154 -20.18 -5.63 -0.61
CA VAL A 154 -19.55 -5.11 -1.83
C VAL A 154 -18.04 -4.92 -1.62
N THR A 155 -17.62 -4.36 -0.50
CA THR A 155 -16.20 -4.15 -0.17
C THR A 155 -15.47 -5.50 -0.07
N LEU A 156 -16.07 -6.48 0.59
CA LEU A 156 -15.51 -7.82 0.73
C LEU A 156 -15.42 -8.54 -0.63
N LEU A 157 -16.44 -8.42 -1.48
CA LEU A 157 -16.44 -8.95 -2.84
C LEU A 157 -15.33 -8.33 -3.68
N LEU A 158 -15.16 -7.01 -3.62
CA LEU A 158 -14.09 -6.31 -4.32
C LEU A 158 -12.71 -6.79 -3.84
N GLU A 159 -12.53 -7.02 -2.54
CA GLU A 159 -11.27 -7.54 -2.00
C GLU A 159 -10.97 -8.97 -2.49
N ILE A 160 -12.00 -9.83 -2.54
CA ILE A 160 -11.87 -11.19 -3.10
C ILE A 160 -11.49 -11.14 -4.58
N VAL A 161 -12.15 -10.29 -5.37
CA VAL A 161 -11.83 -10.13 -6.80
C VAL A 161 -10.43 -9.58 -7.00
N ARG A 162 -10.01 -8.62 -6.17
CA ARG A 162 -8.65 -8.08 -6.19
C ARG A 162 -7.61 -9.16 -5.91
N GLU A 163 -7.82 -9.96 -4.87
CA GLU A 163 -6.90 -11.05 -4.51
C GLU A 163 -6.83 -12.13 -5.61
N ALA A 164 -7.97 -12.45 -6.23
CA ALA A 164 -8.02 -13.40 -7.34
C ALA A 164 -7.33 -12.87 -8.60
N GLY A 165 -7.37 -11.55 -8.85
CA GLY A 165 -6.77 -10.91 -10.01
C GLY A 165 -5.26 -10.64 -9.89
N LEU A 166 -4.68 -10.77 -8.69
CA LEU A 166 -3.25 -10.55 -8.42
C LEU A 166 -2.39 -11.82 -8.57
N ARG A 167 -2.99 -12.96 -8.95
CA ARG A 167 -2.28 -14.23 -9.17
C ARG A 167 -1.96 -14.50 -10.61
#